data_bb4a340326b711f7f456dd4d9dc87987
#
_entry.id   bb4a340326b711f7f456dd4d9dc87987
#
_cell.length_a   1.000
_cell.length_b   1.000
_cell.length_c   1.000
_cell.angle_alpha   90.00
_cell.angle_beta   90.00
_cell.angle_gamma   90.00
#
_symmetry.space_group_name_H-M   'P 1'
#
loop_
_entity.id
_entity.type
_entity.pdbx_description
1 polymer ?
#
loop_
_entity_poly.entity_id
_entity_poly.type
_entity_poly.pdbx_seq_one_letter_code
_entity_poly.pdbx_strand_id
1 'polypeptide(L)'
;MMSMPLINVTDLVSRLQDKTKKTVVCDCRFDLADPEAGLRHYEAGHIPGAVHIDLDRVLSRKTQPEQGRHPLPSREDFAAAMAAAGVSNDTWVVCYDACDSMYASRLWWMLRWIGHAQVLVLDGGLAAWMKSGDPLSTGKEEKHPGGTLVVGAPLVSTVDYEGVRENLASKEVRIIDARSPERFRGEGETIDPVGGHIPGAVNRFFKDNLQPDGCFKSAPILRQELS
;
A
#
# COMPACT_ATOMS: atom_id res chain seq x y z
N MET A 1 10.81 0.88 19.77
CA MET A 1 10.55 2.13 19.04
C MET A 1 9.94 1.75 17.69
N MET A 2 8.69 2.12 17.40
CA MET A 2 8.14 1.88 16.05
C MET A 2 8.93 2.75 15.07
N SER A 3 9.57 2.13 14.06
CA SER A 3 10.21 2.87 12.98
C SER A 3 9.14 3.66 12.23
N MET A 4 9.47 4.90 11.82
CA MET A 4 8.59 5.69 10.95
C MET A 4 8.29 4.88 9.67
N PRO A 5 7.02 4.77 9.25
CA PRO A 5 6.66 3.98 8.08
C PRO A 5 7.01 4.64 6.75
N LEU A 6 7.54 5.86 6.78
CA LEU A 6 7.80 6.70 5.61
C LEU A 6 9.30 6.86 5.36
N ILE A 7 9.66 7.03 4.10
CA ILE A 7 11.01 7.40 3.64
C ILE A 7 10.87 8.57 2.64
N ASN A 8 11.72 9.59 2.74
CA ASN A 8 11.78 10.65 1.74
C ASN A 8 12.70 10.26 0.56
N VAL A 9 12.66 11.05 -0.51
CA VAL A 9 13.45 10.77 -1.73
C VAL A 9 14.96 10.76 -1.45
N THR A 10 15.47 11.71 -0.68
CA THR A 10 16.91 11.82 -0.35
C THR A 10 17.41 10.57 0.37
N ASP A 11 16.66 10.09 1.34
CA ASP A 11 17.00 8.88 2.10
C ASP A 11 16.88 7.62 1.22
N LEU A 12 15.91 7.58 0.29
CA LEU A 12 15.78 6.47 -0.68
C LEU A 12 16.99 6.45 -1.62
N VAL A 13 17.38 7.59 -2.21
CA VAL A 13 18.57 7.68 -3.09
C VAL A 13 19.81 7.20 -2.34
N SER A 14 20.03 7.68 -1.13
CA SER A 14 21.16 7.25 -0.30
C SER A 14 21.14 5.74 -0.03
N ARG A 15 19.96 5.18 0.22
CA ARG A 15 19.78 3.74 0.44
C ARG A 15 20.08 2.91 -0.81
N LEU A 16 19.66 3.36 -1.99
CA LEU A 16 19.91 2.67 -3.26
C LEU A 16 21.39 2.69 -3.66
N GLN A 17 22.13 3.72 -3.25
CA GLN A 17 23.56 3.82 -3.45
C GLN A 17 24.36 2.90 -2.51
N ASP A 18 23.81 2.58 -1.33
CA ASP A 18 24.45 1.71 -0.35
C ASP A 18 24.28 0.24 -0.71
N LYS A 19 25.27 -0.33 -1.38
CA LYS A 19 25.26 -1.74 -1.83
C LYS A 19 25.23 -2.77 -0.67
N THR A 20 25.43 -2.35 0.56
CA THR A 20 25.34 -3.23 1.74
C THR A 20 23.88 -3.41 2.19
N LYS A 21 22.97 -2.52 1.78
CA LYS A 21 21.55 -2.55 2.13
C LYS A 21 20.73 -3.14 0.99
N LYS A 22 20.34 -4.39 1.12
CA LYS A 22 19.41 -5.01 0.17
C LYS A 22 18.09 -4.24 0.19
N THR A 23 17.75 -3.59 -0.91
CA THR A 23 16.52 -2.79 -1.05
C THR A 23 15.82 -3.15 -2.35
N VAL A 24 14.54 -3.45 -2.28
CA VAL A 24 13.64 -3.63 -3.42
C VAL A 24 12.65 -2.48 -3.41
N VAL A 25 12.59 -1.74 -4.51
CA VAL A 25 11.59 -0.68 -4.72
C VAL A 25 10.40 -1.29 -5.46
N CYS A 26 9.19 -1.05 -4.98
CA CYS A 26 7.96 -1.61 -5.52
C CYS A 26 7.06 -0.51 -6.05
N ASP A 27 6.79 -0.52 -7.34
CA ASP A 27 5.80 0.32 -8.00
C ASP A 27 4.43 -0.32 -7.89
N CYS A 28 3.54 0.31 -7.14
CA CYS A 28 2.20 -0.19 -6.87
C CYS A 28 1.14 0.54 -7.70
N ARG A 29 1.49 1.25 -8.78
CA ARG A 29 0.53 1.95 -9.61
C ARG A 29 -0.49 0.99 -10.21
N PHE A 30 -1.75 1.38 -10.11
CA PHE A 30 -2.90 0.64 -10.62
C PHE A 30 -4.04 1.60 -10.94
N ASP A 31 -4.96 1.19 -11.80
CA ASP A 31 -6.19 1.91 -12.08
C ASP A 31 -7.36 0.92 -12.03
N LEU A 32 -8.38 1.25 -11.22
CA LEU A 32 -9.56 0.39 -11.06
C LEU A 32 -10.43 0.31 -12.31
N ALA A 33 -10.38 1.33 -13.18
CA ALA A 33 -11.12 1.35 -14.44
C ALA A 33 -10.37 0.68 -15.60
N ASP A 34 -9.03 0.60 -15.49
CA ASP A 34 -8.15 0.01 -16.49
C ASP A 34 -7.01 -0.77 -15.82
N PRO A 35 -7.20 -2.04 -15.49
CA PRO A 35 -6.22 -2.86 -14.76
C PRO A 35 -4.84 -2.95 -15.40
N GLU A 36 -4.73 -2.77 -16.71
CA GLU A 36 -3.44 -2.81 -17.41
C GLU A 36 -2.73 -1.45 -17.42
N ALA A 37 -3.40 -0.36 -17.01
CA ALA A 37 -2.79 0.98 -16.99
C ALA A 37 -1.58 1.07 -16.06
N GLY A 38 -1.62 0.39 -14.90
CA GLY A 38 -0.50 0.37 -13.96
C GLY A 38 0.79 -0.11 -14.60
N LEU A 39 0.74 -1.25 -15.30
CA LEU A 39 1.89 -1.79 -16.02
C LEU A 39 2.36 -0.87 -17.16
N ARG A 40 1.43 -0.31 -17.95
CA ARG A 40 1.80 0.63 -19.02
C ARG A 40 2.49 1.89 -18.46
N HIS A 41 1.99 2.44 -17.36
CA HIS A 41 2.61 3.58 -16.69
C HIS A 41 3.99 3.23 -16.11
N TYR A 42 4.14 2.03 -15.55
CA TYR A 42 5.44 1.55 -15.12
C TYR A 42 6.43 1.47 -16.29
N GLU A 43 6.06 0.85 -17.41
CA GLU A 43 6.92 0.73 -18.60
C GLU A 43 7.25 2.09 -19.25
N ALA A 44 6.35 3.08 -19.12
CA ALA A 44 6.58 4.44 -19.62
C ALA A 44 7.58 5.23 -18.75
N GLY A 45 7.67 4.92 -17.45
CA GLY A 45 8.64 5.57 -16.55
C GLY A 45 8.42 5.14 -15.09
N HIS A 46 9.48 4.66 -14.44
CA HIS A 46 9.48 4.21 -13.05
C HIS A 46 10.80 4.54 -12.34
N ILE A 47 10.85 4.45 -11.03
CA ILE A 47 12.08 4.60 -10.25
C ILE A 47 13.05 3.50 -10.65
N PRO A 48 14.32 3.81 -11.00
CA PRO A 48 15.28 2.81 -11.48
C PRO A 48 15.39 1.59 -10.57
N GLY A 49 15.32 0.40 -11.17
CA GLY A 49 15.36 -0.88 -10.45
C GLY A 49 14.07 -1.25 -9.71
N ALA A 50 12.98 -0.50 -9.87
CA ALA A 50 11.71 -0.84 -9.26
C ALA A 50 11.05 -2.05 -9.94
N VAL A 51 10.29 -2.82 -9.16
CA VAL A 51 9.45 -3.93 -9.64
C VAL A 51 7.99 -3.51 -9.60
N HIS A 52 7.25 -3.72 -10.69
CA HIS A 52 5.80 -3.49 -10.68
C HIS A 52 5.07 -4.57 -9.88
N ILE A 53 4.27 -4.16 -8.91
CA ILE A 53 3.46 -5.01 -8.05
C ILE A 53 1.98 -4.73 -8.30
N ASP A 54 1.37 -5.59 -9.07
CA ASP A 54 0.00 -5.47 -9.55
C ASP A 54 -1.03 -5.76 -8.44
N LEU A 55 -2.08 -4.94 -8.34
CA LEU A 55 -3.13 -5.10 -7.34
C LEU A 55 -3.89 -6.42 -7.51
N ASP A 56 -4.29 -6.75 -8.73
CA ASP A 56 -5.14 -7.92 -9.02
C ASP A 56 -4.37 -9.23 -9.00
N ARG A 57 -3.09 -9.20 -9.42
CA ARG A 57 -2.27 -10.39 -9.61
C ARG A 57 -1.45 -10.76 -8.36
N VAL A 58 -1.08 -9.76 -7.55
CA VAL A 58 -0.18 -9.95 -6.39
C VAL A 58 -0.85 -9.56 -5.08
N LEU A 59 -1.53 -8.40 -5.03
CA LEU A 59 -2.07 -7.87 -3.78
C LEU A 59 -3.51 -8.33 -3.49
N SER A 60 -4.12 -9.06 -4.41
CA SER A 60 -5.43 -9.67 -4.21
C SER A 60 -5.50 -11.05 -4.87
N ARG A 61 -6.60 -11.74 -4.65
CA ARG A 61 -6.92 -12.98 -5.34
C ARG A 61 -8.24 -12.84 -6.08
N LYS A 62 -8.40 -13.56 -7.18
CA LYS A 62 -9.71 -13.72 -7.83
C LYS A 62 -10.59 -14.61 -6.96
N THR A 63 -11.81 -14.18 -6.70
CA THR A 63 -12.72 -14.85 -5.80
C THR A 63 -14.17 -14.73 -6.26
N GLN A 64 -15.05 -15.32 -5.46
CA GLN A 64 -16.49 -15.21 -5.62
C GLN A 64 -16.96 -13.76 -5.32
N PRO A 65 -18.03 -13.28 -5.95
CA PRO A 65 -18.53 -11.92 -5.79
C PRO A 65 -18.76 -11.50 -4.34
N GLU A 66 -19.12 -12.45 -3.47
CA GLU A 66 -19.45 -12.24 -2.05
C GLU A 66 -18.22 -11.86 -1.20
N GLN A 67 -17.01 -12.08 -1.70
CA GLN A 67 -15.78 -11.79 -0.96
C GLN A 67 -15.22 -10.37 -1.23
N GLY A 68 -15.95 -9.55 -1.97
CA GLY A 68 -15.52 -8.21 -2.37
C GLY A 68 -14.59 -8.22 -3.57
N ARG A 69 -14.13 -7.04 -4.00
CA ARG A 69 -13.40 -6.86 -5.26
C ARG A 69 -11.92 -7.26 -5.19
N HIS A 70 -11.28 -7.02 -4.05
CA HIS A 70 -9.85 -7.25 -3.85
C HIS A 70 -9.58 -7.95 -2.51
N PRO A 71 -10.09 -9.17 -2.30
CA PRO A 71 -9.83 -9.92 -1.07
C PRO A 71 -8.36 -10.30 -0.98
N LEU A 72 -7.87 -10.49 0.24
CA LEU A 72 -6.48 -10.87 0.48
C LEU A 72 -6.18 -12.25 -0.12
N PRO A 73 -5.01 -12.47 -0.74
CA PRO A 73 -4.50 -13.80 -1.06
C PRO A 73 -4.18 -14.58 0.23
N SER A 74 -3.76 -15.84 0.11
CA SER A 74 -3.13 -16.50 1.24
C SER A 74 -1.82 -15.81 1.59
N ARG A 75 -1.39 -15.89 2.86
CA ARG A 75 -0.12 -15.30 3.30
C ARG A 75 1.08 -15.94 2.59
N GLU A 76 0.97 -17.22 2.31
CA GLU A 76 1.96 -18.03 1.63
C GLU A 76 2.08 -17.65 0.14
N ASP A 77 0.96 -17.50 -0.56
CA ASP A 77 0.97 -17.07 -1.98
C ASP A 77 1.53 -15.66 -2.12
N PHE A 78 1.14 -14.75 -1.22
CA PHE A 78 1.68 -13.40 -1.21
C PHE A 78 3.18 -13.39 -0.92
N ALA A 79 3.65 -14.15 0.07
CA ALA A 79 5.08 -14.27 0.38
C ALA A 79 5.87 -14.86 -0.80
N ALA A 80 5.34 -15.87 -1.48
CA ALA A 80 5.96 -16.45 -2.68
C ALA A 80 6.05 -15.43 -3.83
N ALA A 81 5.00 -14.64 -4.05
CA ALA A 81 5.02 -13.58 -5.06
C ALA A 81 6.06 -12.50 -4.76
N MET A 82 6.17 -12.06 -3.49
CA MET A 82 7.18 -11.10 -3.08
C MET A 82 8.60 -11.67 -3.13
N ALA A 83 8.79 -12.96 -2.81
CA ALA A 83 10.07 -13.64 -3.00
C ALA A 83 10.46 -13.68 -4.48
N ALA A 84 9.51 -13.96 -5.40
CA ALA A 84 9.76 -13.89 -6.85
C ALA A 84 10.13 -12.47 -7.33
N ALA A 85 9.68 -11.44 -6.64
CA ALA A 85 10.06 -10.04 -6.85
C ALA A 85 11.41 -9.66 -6.21
N GLY A 86 12.16 -10.63 -5.64
CA GLY A 86 13.49 -10.41 -5.06
C GLY A 86 13.51 -10.11 -3.55
N VAL A 87 12.38 -10.20 -2.86
CA VAL A 87 12.30 -9.91 -1.43
C VAL A 87 12.73 -11.12 -0.60
N SER A 88 13.66 -10.92 0.32
CA SER A 88 14.06 -11.86 1.37
C SER A 88 13.75 -11.28 2.74
N ASN A 89 13.88 -12.08 3.79
CA ASN A 89 13.60 -11.64 5.16
C ASN A 89 14.44 -10.44 5.63
N ASP A 90 15.64 -10.27 5.06
CA ASP A 90 16.58 -9.18 5.36
C ASP A 90 16.50 -8.00 4.37
N THR A 91 15.58 -8.07 3.40
CA THR A 91 15.41 -7.04 2.36
C THR A 91 14.55 -5.89 2.87
N TRP A 92 14.97 -4.67 2.66
CA TRP A 92 14.10 -3.51 2.80
C TRP A 92 13.22 -3.35 1.57
N VAL A 93 11.95 -3.14 1.79
CA VAL A 93 10.99 -2.85 0.71
C VAL A 93 10.56 -1.40 0.81
N VAL A 94 10.63 -0.68 -0.32
CA VAL A 94 10.08 0.69 -0.41
C VAL A 94 8.95 0.68 -1.42
N CYS A 95 7.74 0.96 -0.96
CA CYS A 95 6.53 0.97 -1.76
C CYS A 95 6.23 2.39 -2.25
N TYR A 96 5.84 2.56 -3.50
CA TYR A 96 5.34 3.84 -4.00
C TYR A 96 4.20 3.63 -5.00
N ASP A 97 3.43 4.69 -5.23
CA ASP A 97 2.47 4.80 -6.32
C ASP A 97 2.41 6.26 -6.83
N ALA A 98 1.43 6.57 -7.65
CA ALA A 98 1.13 7.93 -8.12
C ALA A 98 -0.30 8.37 -7.73
N CYS A 99 -0.87 7.72 -6.69
CA CYS A 99 -2.24 7.88 -6.24
C CYS A 99 -2.31 8.15 -4.73
N ASP A 100 -1.44 9.03 -4.22
CA ASP A 100 -1.46 9.48 -2.84
C ASP A 100 -1.26 8.32 -1.83
N SER A 101 -0.41 7.37 -2.16
CA SER A 101 -0.09 6.15 -1.39
C SER A 101 -1.27 5.18 -1.20
N MET A 102 -2.33 5.27 -2.01
CA MET A 102 -3.53 4.43 -1.89
C MET A 102 -3.21 2.95 -2.09
N TYR A 103 -2.38 2.60 -3.07
CA TYR A 103 -1.98 1.22 -3.34
C TYR A 103 -0.67 0.84 -2.63
N ALA A 104 0.25 1.78 -2.50
CA ALA A 104 1.51 1.58 -1.78
C ALA A 104 1.27 1.21 -0.30
N SER A 105 0.29 1.83 0.35
CA SER A 105 -0.10 1.52 1.73
C SER A 105 -0.64 0.09 1.88
N ARG A 106 -1.32 -0.44 0.85
CA ARG A 106 -1.79 -1.83 0.86
C ARG A 106 -0.62 -2.82 0.86
N LEU A 107 0.38 -2.62 -0.01
CA LEU A 107 1.56 -3.47 -0.03
C LEU A 107 2.32 -3.37 1.30
N TRP A 108 2.50 -2.15 1.84
CA TRP A 108 3.13 -1.93 3.14
C TRP A 108 2.40 -2.71 4.24
N TRP A 109 1.07 -2.64 4.28
CA TRP A 109 0.27 -3.34 5.27
C TRP A 109 0.36 -4.87 5.10
N MET A 110 0.30 -5.38 3.86
CA MET A 110 0.37 -6.81 3.57
C MET A 110 1.73 -7.42 3.93
N LEU A 111 2.83 -6.70 3.71
CA LEU A 111 4.15 -7.15 4.17
C LEU A 111 4.19 -7.26 5.69
N ARG A 112 3.63 -6.30 6.41
CA ARG A 112 3.51 -6.38 7.87
C ARG A 112 2.56 -7.51 8.33
N TRP A 113 1.53 -7.78 7.56
CA TRP A 113 0.61 -8.89 7.83
C TRP A 113 1.27 -10.26 7.73
N ILE A 114 2.27 -10.44 6.86
CA ILE A 114 3.09 -11.67 6.81
C ILE A 114 4.30 -11.65 7.76
N GLY A 115 4.45 -10.60 8.58
CA GLY A 115 5.53 -10.50 9.58
C GLY A 115 6.79 -9.79 9.09
N HIS A 116 6.81 -9.22 7.88
CA HIS A 116 7.95 -8.49 7.34
C HIS A 116 7.95 -7.04 7.84
N ALA A 117 8.90 -6.70 8.74
CA ALA A 117 8.96 -5.38 9.39
C ALA A 117 9.72 -4.32 8.57
N GLN A 118 10.58 -4.74 7.64
CA GLN A 118 11.48 -3.88 6.89
C GLN A 118 10.78 -3.29 5.65
N VAL A 119 9.73 -2.51 5.86
CA VAL A 119 8.93 -1.91 4.80
C VAL A 119 8.64 -0.44 5.08
N LEU A 120 8.77 0.38 4.04
CA LEU A 120 8.55 1.83 4.07
C LEU A 120 7.68 2.22 2.87
N VAL A 121 6.99 3.36 2.99
CA VAL A 121 6.28 4.02 1.89
C VAL A 121 7.06 5.27 1.52
N LEU A 122 7.28 5.50 0.22
CA LEU A 122 7.91 6.72 -0.28
C LEU A 122 6.95 7.89 -0.10
N ASP A 123 7.31 8.83 0.76
CA ASP A 123 6.51 10.01 1.07
C ASP A 123 6.38 10.92 -0.16
N GLY A 124 5.14 11.23 -0.56
CA GLY A 124 4.84 11.93 -1.81
C GLY A 124 4.95 11.08 -3.08
N GLY A 125 5.26 9.78 -2.98
CA GLY A 125 5.22 8.81 -4.07
C GLY A 125 6.08 9.19 -5.29
N LEU A 126 5.65 8.78 -6.50
CA LEU A 126 6.35 9.07 -7.75
C LEU A 126 6.44 10.58 -8.03
N ALA A 127 5.47 11.38 -7.60
CA ALA A 127 5.48 12.82 -7.81
C ALA A 127 6.66 13.49 -7.06
N ALA A 128 6.94 13.06 -5.82
CA ALA A 128 8.08 13.55 -5.05
C ALA A 128 9.42 13.14 -5.69
N TRP A 129 9.53 11.91 -6.23
CA TRP A 129 10.70 11.46 -6.98
C TRP A 129 10.94 12.31 -8.23
N MET A 130 9.91 12.56 -9.02
CA MET A 130 10.04 13.40 -10.23
C MET A 130 10.41 14.85 -9.88
N LYS A 131 9.86 15.38 -8.79
CA LYS A 131 10.14 16.74 -8.31
C LYS A 131 11.60 16.91 -7.84
N SER A 132 12.25 15.87 -7.34
CA SER A 132 13.66 15.92 -6.95
C SER A 132 14.62 16.02 -8.15
N GLY A 133 14.14 15.72 -9.35
CA GLY A 133 14.96 15.72 -10.57
C GLY A 133 15.73 14.42 -10.78
N ASP A 134 15.48 13.41 -9.98
CA ASP A 134 16.09 12.09 -10.14
C ASP A 134 15.57 11.38 -11.40
N PRO A 135 16.39 10.55 -12.07
CA PRO A 135 16.03 9.93 -13.34
C PRO A 135 14.94 8.87 -13.17
N LEU A 136 14.23 8.60 -14.27
CA LEU A 136 13.35 7.45 -14.42
C LEU A 136 13.98 6.44 -15.39
N SER A 137 13.77 5.15 -15.12
CA SER A 137 13.96 4.07 -16.09
C SER A 137 12.68 3.87 -16.90
N THR A 138 12.80 3.29 -18.10
CA THR A 138 11.69 2.94 -18.99
C THR A 138 11.80 1.48 -19.45
N GLY A 139 10.68 0.90 -19.85
CA GLY A 139 10.62 -0.50 -20.26
C GLY A 139 10.58 -1.45 -19.06
N LYS A 140 11.04 -2.67 -19.28
CA LYS A 140 11.09 -3.70 -18.22
C LYS A 140 12.48 -3.72 -17.61
N GLU A 141 12.55 -3.65 -16.30
CA GLU A 141 13.79 -3.90 -15.59
C GLU A 141 14.20 -5.38 -15.69
N GLU A 142 15.49 -5.63 -15.55
CA GLU A 142 15.99 -7.00 -15.40
C GLU A 142 15.34 -7.64 -14.16
N LYS A 143 14.95 -8.91 -14.30
CA LYS A 143 14.37 -9.64 -13.16
C LYS A 143 15.36 -9.69 -12.01
N HIS A 144 14.91 -9.25 -10.86
CA HIS A 144 15.65 -9.49 -9.63
C HIS A 144 15.89 -11.00 -9.45
N PRO A 145 17.07 -11.42 -8.99
CA PRO A 145 17.23 -12.79 -8.53
C PRO A 145 16.21 -13.06 -7.43
N GLY A 146 15.54 -14.20 -7.49
CA GLY A 146 14.52 -14.57 -6.52
C GLY A 146 15.05 -14.47 -5.09
N GLY A 147 14.20 -14.01 -4.18
CA GLY A 147 14.48 -13.95 -2.76
C GLY A 147 13.97 -15.17 -1.99
N THR A 148 14.18 -15.14 -0.69
CA THR A 148 13.62 -16.13 0.26
C THR A 148 12.87 -15.37 1.35
N LEU A 149 11.55 -15.37 1.26
CA LEU A 149 10.67 -14.70 2.21
C LEU A 149 9.80 -15.73 2.93
N VAL A 150 9.98 -15.83 4.23
CA VAL A 150 9.25 -16.76 5.10
C VAL A 150 8.17 -15.99 5.85
N VAL A 151 6.96 -16.55 5.86
CA VAL A 151 5.83 -16.01 6.63
C VAL A 151 6.14 -16.09 8.12
N GLY A 152 6.12 -14.94 8.78
CA GLY A 152 6.35 -14.79 10.21
C GLY A 152 5.08 -14.49 10.99
N ALA A 153 5.21 -14.22 12.29
CA ALA A 153 4.10 -13.73 13.11
C ALA A 153 3.61 -12.37 12.57
N PRO A 154 2.29 -12.16 12.43
CA PRO A 154 1.76 -10.91 11.90
C PRO A 154 2.08 -9.72 12.81
N LEU A 155 2.45 -8.60 12.21
CA LEU A 155 2.69 -7.32 12.90
C LEU A 155 1.46 -6.40 12.86
N VAL A 156 0.41 -6.81 12.18
CA VAL A 156 -0.90 -6.16 12.08
C VAL A 156 -1.97 -7.24 12.10
N SER A 157 -3.18 -6.90 12.54
CA SER A 157 -4.30 -7.83 12.61
C SER A 157 -5.38 -7.52 11.57
N THR A 158 -6.19 -8.52 11.28
CA THR A 158 -7.44 -8.41 10.52
C THR A 158 -8.62 -8.63 11.44
N VAL A 159 -9.75 -8.02 11.11
CA VAL A 159 -11.04 -8.29 11.73
C VAL A 159 -11.97 -8.79 10.63
N ASP A 160 -12.64 -9.90 10.87
CA ASP A 160 -13.61 -10.47 9.96
C ASP A 160 -15.02 -9.85 10.15
N TYR A 161 -15.98 -10.31 9.37
CA TYR A 161 -17.35 -9.84 9.42
C TYR A 161 -17.97 -10.03 10.82
N GLU A 162 -17.74 -11.17 11.46
CA GLU A 162 -18.30 -11.46 12.78
C GLU A 162 -17.73 -10.53 13.85
N GLY A 163 -16.42 -10.30 13.84
CA GLY A 163 -15.78 -9.36 14.75
C GLY A 163 -16.28 -7.92 14.56
N VAL A 164 -16.51 -7.49 13.31
CA VAL A 164 -17.14 -6.19 13.06
C VAL A 164 -18.57 -6.16 13.59
N ARG A 165 -19.37 -7.20 13.38
CA ARG A 165 -20.74 -7.32 13.86
C ARG A 165 -20.82 -7.27 15.39
N GLU A 166 -19.94 -7.98 16.08
CA GLU A 166 -19.85 -7.94 17.54
C GLU A 166 -19.49 -6.55 18.06
N ASN A 167 -18.58 -5.86 17.37
CA ASN A 167 -18.18 -4.50 17.73
C ASN A 167 -19.31 -3.47 17.56
N LEU A 168 -20.33 -3.73 16.73
CA LEU A 168 -21.51 -2.84 16.65
C LEU A 168 -22.25 -2.73 17.98
N ALA A 169 -22.25 -3.80 18.77
CA ALA A 169 -22.86 -3.84 20.10
C ALA A 169 -21.89 -3.35 21.20
N SER A 170 -20.66 -3.86 21.21
CA SER A 170 -19.66 -3.56 22.25
C SER A 170 -19.05 -2.16 22.14
N LYS A 171 -18.87 -1.65 20.91
CA LYS A 171 -18.24 -0.35 20.59
C LYS A 171 -16.83 -0.19 21.19
N GLU A 172 -16.12 -1.29 21.37
CA GLU A 172 -14.77 -1.28 21.95
C GLU A 172 -13.74 -0.69 21.01
N VAL A 173 -13.96 -0.84 19.68
CA VAL A 173 -13.06 -0.37 18.65
C VAL A 173 -13.77 0.63 17.73
N ARG A 174 -13.13 1.76 17.48
CA ARG A 174 -13.63 2.75 16.50
C ARG A 174 -13.37 2.25 15.09
N ILE A 175 -14.40 2.14 14.28
CA ILE A 175 -14.30 1.82 12.85
C ILE A 175 -14.09 3.12 12.09
N ILE A 176 -13.06 3.16 11.24
CA ILE A 176 -12.74 4.32 10.40
C ILE A 176 -12.93 3.92 8.93
N ASP A 177 -13.77 4.66 8.21
CA ASP A 177 -13.94 4.53 6.77
C ASP A 177 -13.04 5.54 6.05
N ALA A 178 -12.10 5.03 5.28
CA ALA A 178 -11.10 5.84 4.58
C ALA A 178 -11.55 6.34 3.18
N ARG A 179 -12.77 6.02 2.75
CA ARG A 179 -13.32 6.47 1.46
C ARG A 179 -13.69 7.95 1.49
N SER A 180 -13.97 8.52 0.29
CA SER A 180 -14.43 9.91 0.20
C SER A 180 -15.73 10.14 0.97
N PRO A 181 -15.99 11.38 1.46
CA PRO A 181 -17.20 11.71 2.20
C PRO A 181 -18.49 11.39 1.45
N GLU A 182 -18.52 11.55 0.13
CA GLU A 182 -19.69 11.23 -0.72
C GLU A 182 -19.98 9.73 -0.67
N ARG A 183 -18.97 8.89 -0.86
CA ARG A 183 -19.11 7.43 -0.80
C ARG A 183 -19.49 6.96 0.62
N PHE A 184 -18.94 7.60 1.65
CA PHE A 184 -19.33 7.33 3.04
C PHE A 184 -20.82 7.59 3.28
N ARG A 185 -21.38 8.67 2.71
CA ARG A 185 -22.81 8.99 2.81
C ARG A 185 -23.70 8.14 1.90
N GLY A 186 -23.10 7.32 1.03
CA GLY A 186 -23.83 6.52 0.04
C GLY A 186 -24.26 7.32 -1.21
N GLU A 187 -23.67 8.49 -1.41
CA GLU A 187 -23.96 9.36 -2.55
C GLU A 187 -23.11 8.96 -3.75
N GLY A 188 -23.71 8.88 -4.93
CA GLY A 188 -22.98 8.63 -6.19
C GLY A 188 -22.22 7.30 -6.22
N GLU A 189 -22.67 6.30 -5.48
CA GLU A 189 -22.02 4.98 -5.51
C GLU A 189 -22.28 4.30 -6.87
N THR A 190 -21.21 4.07 -7.62
CA THR A 190 -21.27 3.47 -8.96
C THR A 190 -20.52 2.14 -9.03
N ILE A 191 -19.86 1.75 -7.95
CA ILE A 191 -18.95 0.62 -7.93
C ILE A 191 -19.53 -0.55 -7.12
N ASP A 192 -20.15 -0.24 -5.98
CA ASP A 192 -20.71 -1.25 -5.08
C ASP A 192 -22.25 -1.30 -5.21
N PRO A 193 -22.88 -2.47 -5.06
CA PRO A 193 -24.34 -2.61 -5.22
C PRO A 193 -25.13 -1.89 -4.11
N VAL A 194 -24.50 -1.57 -2.98
CA VAL A 194 -25.09 -0.86 -1.85
C VAL A 194 -24.15 0.24 -1.40
N GLY A 195 -24.62 1.49 -1.42
CA GLY A 195 -23.88 2.64 -0.90
C GLY A 195 -23.98 2.77 0.62
N GLY A 196 -23.19 3.68 1.19
CA GLY A 196 -23.17 3.97 2.63
C GLY A 196 -21.97 3.37 3.35
N HIS A 197 -22.08 3.22 4.67
CA HIS A 197 -20.99 2.82 5.55
C HIS A 197 -21.45 1.85 6.64
N ILE A 198 -20.50 1.21 7.31
CA ILE A 198 -20.78 0.35 8.47
C ILE A 198 -21.39 1.21 9.59
N PRO A 199 -22.53 0.82 10.19
CA PRO A 199 -23.16 1.60 11.26
C PRO A 199 -22.18 1.94 12.39
N GLY A 200 -22.12 3.23 12.77
CA GLY A 200 -21.22 3.72 13.80
C GLY A 200 -19.77 3.97 13.35
N ALA A 201 -19.43 3.70 12.09
CA ALA A 201 -18.14 4.10 11.54
C ALA A 201 -18.04 5.64 11.44
N VAL A 202 -16.81 6.16 11.57
CA VAL A 202 -16.50 7.56 11.33
C VAL A 202 -15.75 7.69 10.00
N ASN A 203 -16.01 8.76 9.28
CA ASN A 203 -15.27 9.01 8.05
C ASN A 203 -13.95 9.75 8.36
N ARG A 204 -12.86 9.21 7.85
CA ARG A 204 -11.58 9.90 7.72
C ARG A 204 -11.05 9.59 6.33
N PHE A 205 -11.34 10.46 5.38
CA PHE A 205 -10.85 10.29 4.01
C PHE A 205 -9.32 10.17 4.01
N PHE A 206 -8.78 9.16 3.33
CA PHE A 206 -7.34 8.89 3.38
C PHE A 206 -6.49 10.10 2.96
N LYS A 207 -6.99 10.93 2.03
CA LYS A 207 -6.30 12.15 1.59
C LYS A 207 -6.24 13.23 2.67
N ASP A 208 -7.11 13.20 3.68
CA ASP A 208 -7.04 14.14 4.80
C ASP A 208 -5.79 13.95 5.66
N ASN A 209 -5.05 12.86 5.45
CA ASN A 209 -3.77 12.62 6.10
C ASN A 209 -2.59 13.26 5.36
N LEU A 210 -2.84 13.84 4.18
CA LEU A 210 -1.81 14.39 3.29
C LEU A 210 -1.81 15.93 3.30
N GLN A 211 -0.67 16.47 2.95
CA GLN A 211 -0.47 17.88 2.61
C GLN A 211 -0.82 18.11 1.13
N PRO A 212 -0.95 19.36 0.67
CA PRO A 212 -1.25 19.66 -0.73
C PRO A 212 -0.22 19.14 -1.74
N ASP A 213 1.00 18.87 -1.31
CA ASP A 213 2.07 18.31 -2.15
C ASP A 213 2.09 16.78 -2.21
N GLY A 214 1.11 16.11 -1.59
CA GLY A 214 0.97 14.67 -1.54
C GLY A 214 1.80 13.98 -0.46
N CYS A 215 2.62 14.70 0.29
CA CYS A 215 3.34 14.16 1.44
C CYS A 215 2.42 14.01 2.65
N PHE A 216 2.72 13.07 3.53
CA PHE A 216 1.95 12.93 4.77
C PHE A 216 2.12 14.14 5.69
N LYS A 217 1.05 14.54 6.37
CA LYS A 217 1.12 15.47 7.48
C LYS A 217 2.05 14.95 8.58
N SER A 218 2.66 15.85 9.32
CA SER A 218 3.54 15.45 10.42
C SER A 218 2.79 14.62 11.50
N ALA A 219 3.50 13.72 12.15
CA ALA A 219 2.92 12.88 13.20
C ALA A 219 2.22 13.67 14.34
N PRO A 220 2.71 14.83 14.79
CA PRO A 220 1.98 15.67 15.76
C PRO A 220 0.63 16.15 15.22
N ILE A 221 0.56 16.62 13.96
CA ILE A 221 -0.68 17.09 13.34
C ILE A 221 -1.68 15.92 13.21
N LEU A 222 -1.24 14.78 12.67
CA LEU A 222 -2.09 13.60 12.55
C LEU A 222 -2.61 13.12 13.91
N ARG A 223 -1.77 13.14 14.94
CA ARG A 223 -2.19 12.77 16.29
C ARG A 223 -3.27 13.71 16.83
N GLN A 224 -3.13 15.01 16.62
CA GLN A 224 -4.13 15.99 17.03
C GLN A 224 -5.46 15.83 16.28
N GLU A 225 -5.41 15.53 14.98
CA GLU A 225 -6.62 15.37 14.15
C GLU A 225 -7.34 14.03 14.38
N LEU A 226 -6.63 13.00 14.88
CA LEU A 226 -7.17 11.66 15.13
C LEU A 226 -7.52 11.40 16.60
N SER A 227 -7.25 12.33 17.49
CA SER A 227 -7.66 12.26 18.90
C SER A 227 -9.05 12.84 19.09
#